data_3052766e3279a3ee8ff26bf3ef7808f5
#
_entry.id   3052766e3279a3ee8ff26bf3ef7808f5
#
_cell.length_a   1.000
_cell.length_b   1.000
_cell.length_c   1.000
_cell.angle_alpha   90.00
_cell.angle_beta   90.00
_cell.angle_gamma   90.00
#
_symmetry.space_group_name_H-M   'P 1'
#
loop_
_entity.id
_entity.type
_entity.pdbx_description
1 polymer ?
#
loop_
_entity_poly.entity_id
_entity_poly.type
_entity_poly.pdbx_seq_one_letter_code
_entity_poly.pdbx_strand_id
1 'polypeptide(L)'
;CGLLKPDSGEAVLDGVSVYASRAGRRNLQNKLSIVFQDYTTSANPRFRIRDIIGEGLTVQERREGKKLDRKAETSRLLELVGLPADFADRFPHELSGGQLQRVCIARAVACKPEIILFDEAISSLDAHTQVQVMDLLRELKDRLGLTYIFITHDLTSITYLCDDVLFLYQGRVTENLPVERISETKDEYARKLLESIVVFD
;
A
#
# COMPACT_ATOMS: atom_id res chain seq x y z
N CYS A 1 -5.96 4.27 9.23
CA CYS A 1 -5.08 5.43 8.92
C CYS A 1 -5.14 6.57 9.95
N GLY A 2 -6.00 6.52 10.96
CA GLY A 2 -6.12 7.57 11.96
C GLY A 2 -6.87 8.83 11.54
N LEU A 3 -7.54 8.82 10.39
CA LEU A 3 -8.35 9.95 9.90
C LEU A 3 -9.67 10.09 10.66
N LEU A 4 -10.32 8.96 10.94
CA LEU A 4 -11.57 8.91 11.70
C LEU A 4 -11.36 8.13 12.99
N LYS A 5 -11.97 8.61 14.07
CA LYS A 5 -12.04 7.89 15.35
C LYS A 5 -13.19 6.89 15.29
N PRO A 6 -13.05 5.64 15.76
CA PRO A 6 -14.17 4.72 15.86
C PRO A 6 -15.21 5.21 16.86
N ASP A 7 -16.50 4.97 16.59
CA ASP A 7 -17.60 5.29 17.50
C ASP A 7 -17.55 4.40 18.75
N SER A 8 -17.10 3.15 18.58
CA SER A 8 -16.91 2.19 19.68
C SER A 8 -15.72 1.28 19.39
N GLY A 9 -15.24 0.58 20.41
CA GLY A 9 -14.08 -0.29 20.30
C GLY A 9 -12.76 0.49 20.31
N GLU A 10 -11.67 -0.21 20.01
CA GLU A 10 -10.32 0.33 20.09
C GLU A 10 -9.47 -0.16 18.90
N ALA A 11 -8.60 0.71 18.40
CA ALA A 11 -7.53 0.34 17.48
C ALA A 11 -6.19 0.41 18.22
N VAL A 12 -5.46 -0.69 18.24
CA VAL A 12 -4.19 -0.84 18.95
C VAL A 12 -3.08 -1.16 17.96
N LEU A 13 -1.94 -0.50 18.08
CA LEU A 13 -0.72 -0.79 17.33
C LEU A 13 0.43 -0.95 18.34
N ASP A 14 1.07 -2.12 18.37
CA ASP A 14 2.13 -2.50 19.32
C ASP A 14 1.75 -2.26 20.78
N GLY A 15 0.53 -2.65 21.15
CA GLY A 15 0.01 -2.46 22.50
C GLY A 15 -0.38 -1.01 22.84
N VAL A 16 -0.25 -0.08 21.93
CA VAL A 16 -0.59 1.35 22.14
C VAL A 16 -1.89 1.69 21.43
N SER A 17 -2.87 2.20 22.20
CA SER A 17 -4.13 2.69 21.62
C SER A 17 -3.90 3.89 20.71
N VAL A 18 -4.34 3.79 19.46
CA VAL A 18 -4.16 4.81 18.43
C VAL A 18 -4.89 6.12 18.79
N TYR A 19 -6.05 6.01 19.41
CA TYR A 19 -6.94 7.15 19.63
C TYR A 19 -6.96 7.67 21.07
N ALA A 20 -6.38 6.95 22.03
CA ALA A 20 -6.36 7.33 23.42
C ALA A 20 -5.49 8.58 23.70
N SER A 21 -4.47 8.82 22.87
CA SER A 21 -3.50 9.90 23.09
C SER A 21 -2.91 10.45 21.79
N ARG A 22 -2.30 11.64 21.89
CA ARG A 22 -1.49 12.22 20.80
C ARG A 22 -0.29 11.32 20.45
N ALA A 23 0.28 10.65 21.45
CA ALA A 23 1.39 9.72 21.27
C ALA A 23 0.96 8.48 20.46
N GLY A 24 -0.19 7.90 20.72
CA GLY A 24 -0.73 6.78 19.95
C GLY A 24 -0.96 7.11 18.47
N ARG A 25 -1.55 8.27 18.18
CA ARG A 25 -1.69 8.75 16.78
C ARG A 25 -0.33 8.96 16.11
N ARG A 26 0.63 9.52 16.83
CA ARG A 26 1.99 9.73 16.31
C ARG A 26 2.69 8.39 16.04
N ASN A 27 2.49 7.38 16.90
CA ASN A 27 2.99 6.03 16.68
C ASN A 27 2.47 5.46 15.36
N LEU A 28 1.15 5.53 15.14
CA LEU A 28 0.55 5.09 13.87
C LEU A 28 1.12 5.85 12.66
N GLN A 29 1.19 7.19 12.72
CA GLN A 29 1.70 8.02 11.63
C GLN A 29 3.18 7.75 11.30
N ASN A 30 3.95 7.30 12.27
CA ASN A 30 5.35 6.95 12.06
C ASN A 30 5.54 5.57 11.41
N LYS A 31 4.57 4.66 11.57
CA LYS A 31 4.68 3.26 11.17
C LYS A 31 3.84 2.89 9.96
N LEU A 32 2.77 3.63 9.69
CA LEU A 32 1.84 3.35 8.60
C LEU A 32 2.03 4.33 7.44
N SER A 33 2.14 3.79 6.24
CA SER A 33 2.00 4.54 4.99
C SER A 33 0.82 4.02 4.17
N ILE A 34 0.37 4.79 3.18
CA ILE A 34 -0.81 4.46 2.37
C ILE A 34 -0.49 4.64 0.90
N VAL A 35 -0.95 3.69 0.09
CA VAL A 35 -1.04 3.79 -1.37
C VAL A 35 -2.52 3.76 -1.73
N PHE A 36 -3.02 4.84 -2.33
CA PHE A 36 -4.42 5.02 -2.66
C PHE A 36 -4.78 4.39 -4.02
N GLN A 37 -6.06 4.09 -4.21
CA GLN A 37 -6.66 3.55 -5.42
C GLN A 37 -6.35 4.41 -6.65
N ASP A 38 -6.57 5.72 -6.54
CA ASP A 38 -6.31 6.65 -7.63
C ASP A 38 -4.90 7.24 -7.49
N TYR A 39 -3.94 6.59 -8.14
CA TYR A 39 -2.56 7.05 -8.19
C TYR A 39 -2.42 8.37 -8.97
N THR A 40 -3.35 8.70 -9.88
CA THR A 40 -3.29 9.92 -10.70
C THR A 40 -3.65 11.15 -9.89
N THR A 41 -4.69 11.07 -9.05
CA THR A 41 -5.09 12.18 -8.17
C THR A 41 -4.25 12.24 -6.89
N SER A 42 -3.65 11.12 -6.46
CA SER A 42 -2.79 11.08 -5.29
C SER A 42 -1.41 11.72 -5.52
N ALA A 43 -1.00 11.88 -6.76
CA ALA A 43 0.23 12.55 -7.17
C ALA A 43 -0.10 13.95 -7.74
N ASN A 44 0.46 15.01 -7.16
CA ASN A 44 0.25 16.35 -7.69
C ASN A 44 0.81 16.45 -9.13
N PRO A 45 -0.02 16.71 -10.17
CA PRO A 45 0.41 16.69 -11.56
C PRO A 45 1.40 17.82 -11.92
N ARG A 46 1.55 18.82 -11.04
CA ARG A 46 2.50 19.93 -11.20
C ARG A 46 3.86 19.68 -10.56
N PHE A 47 3.98 18.57 -9.81
CA PHE A 47 5.23 18.19 -9.16
C PHE A 47 6.04 17.27 -10.08
N ARG A 48 7.35 17.37 -10.01
CA ARG A 48 8.24 16.37 -10.58
C ARG A 48 8.23 15.13 -9.72
N ILE A 49 8.63 14.00 -10.28
CA ILE A 49 8.66 12.72 -9.57
C ILE A 49 9.52 12.81 -8.30
N ARG A 50 10.64 13.52 -8.34
CA ARG A 50 11.46 13.78 -7.14
C ARG A 50 10.73 14.52 -6.04
N ASP A 51 9.80 15.41 -6.38
CA ASP A 51 9.04 16.19 -5.40
C ASP A 51 7.95 15.33 -4.78
N ILE A 52 7.32 14.45 -5.57
CA ILE A 52 6.33 13.47 -5.10
C ILE A 52 6.98 12.48 -4.13
N ILE A 53 8.13 11.88 -4.47
CA ILE A 53 8.89 11.00 -3.58
C ILE A 53 9.40 11.80 -2.37
N GLY A 54 9.77 13.06 -2.58
CA GLY A 54 10.23 14.00 -1.56
C GLY A 54 9.23 14.26 -0.44
N GLU A 55 7.91 14.06 -0.67
CA GLU A 55 6.89 14.10 0.39
C GLU A 55 7.19 13.05 1.46
N GLY A 56 7.45 11.79 1.06
CA GLY A 56 7.82 10.70 1.96
C GLY A 56 9.17 10.94 2.66
N LEU A 57 10.18 11.43 1.92
CA LEU A 57 11.48 11.79 2.51
C LEU A 57 11.34 12.90 3.56
N THR A 58 10.41 13.86 3.36
CA THR A 58 10.12 14.91 4.34
C THR A 58 9.59 14.32 5.66
N VAL A 59 8.76 13.31 5.60
CA VAL A 59 8.24 12.60 6.78
C VAL A 59 9.41 11.90 7.49
N GLN A 60 10.26 11.19 6.75
CA GLN A 60 11.44 10.52 7.31
C GLN A 60 12.39 11.51 7.98
N GLU A 61 12.75 12.62 7.32
CA GLU A 61 13.63 13.66 7.88
C GLU A 61 13.08 14.23 9.19
N ARG A 62 11.77 14.49 9.26
CA ARG A 62 11.12 15.00 10.48
C ARG A 62 11.15 13.98 11.62
N ARG A 63 10.98 12.71 11.30
CA ARG A 63 11.00 11.62 12.28
C ARG A 63 12.39 11.38 12.84
N GLU A 64 13.40 11.35 11.96
CA GLU A 64 14.78 11.05 12.32
C GLU A 64 15.55 12.29 12.81
N GLY A 65 15.00 13.50 12.62
CA GLY A 65 15.68 14.76 12.97
C GLY A 65 16.91 15.05 12.13
N LYS A 66 17.04 14.40 10.97
CA LYS A 66 18.23 14.44 10.11
C LYS A 66 17.86 14.81 8.69
N LYS A 67 18.65 15.69 8.06
CA LYS A 67 18.52 15.96 6.62
C LYS A 67 19.14 14.84 5.81
N LEU A 68 18.47 14.49 4.72
CA LEU A 68 18.90 13.46 3.77
C LEU A 68 19.51 14.10 2.52
N ASP A 69 20.40 13.39 1.85
CA ASP A 69 20.71 13.67 0.45
C ASP A 69 19.52 13.23 -0.41
N ARG A 70 18.58 14.16 -0.61
CA ARG A 70 17.34 13.87 -1.33
C ARG A 70 17.55 13.40 -2.75
N LYS A 71 18.63 13.84 -3.42
CA LYS A 71 18.92 13.41 -4.78
C LYS A 71 19.34 11.94 -4.78
N ALA A 72 20.28 11.57 -3.94
CA ALA A 72 20.75 10.19 -3.80
C ALA A 72 19.59 9.25 -3.35
N GLU A 73 18.80 9.67 -2.34
CA GLU A 73 17.68 8.87 -1.85
C GLU A 73 16.57 8.72 -2.89
N THR A 74 16.25 9.76 -3.67
CA THR A 74 15.27 9.65 -4.76
C THR A 74 15.74 8.67 -5.83
N SER A 75 16.99 8.74 -6.27
CA SER A 75 17.55 7.78 -7.23
C SER A 75 17.45 6.35 -6.71
N ARG A 76 17.87 6.12 -5.47
CA ARG A 76 17.81 4.81 -4.82
C ARG A 76 16.37 4.28 -4.74
N LEU A 77 15.38 5.13 -4.43
CA LEU A 77 13.98 4.74 -4.33
C LEU A 77 13.37 4.44 -5.71
N LEU A 78 13.75 5.19 -6.74
CA LEU A 78 13.33 4.88 -8.12
C LEU A 78 13.89 3.53 -8.56
N GLU A 79 15.19 3.28 -8.37
CA GLU A 79 15.81 1.98 -8.67
C GLU A 79 15.16 0.84 -7.89
N LEU A 80 14.83 1.07 -6.62
CA LEU A 80 14.15 0.10 -5.75
C LEU A 80 12.79 -0.35 -6.31
N VAL A 81 12.07 0.53 -7.01
CA VAL A 81 10.79 0.22 -7.65
C VAL A 81 10.95 -0.11 -9.16
N GLY A 82 12.17 -0.36 -9.62
CA GLY A 82 12.46 -0.74 -11.01
C GLY A 82 12.28 0.39 -12.02
N LEU A 83 12.48 1.64 -11.60
CA LEU A 83 12.45 2.81 -12.46
C LEU A 83 13.85 3.45 -12.59
N PRO A 84 14.22 3.94 -13.80
CA PRO A 84 15.47 4.67 -14.00
C PRO A 84 15.55 5.96 -13.14
N ALA A 85 16.74 6.29 -12.64
CA ALA A 85 16.96 7.47 -11.80
C ALA A 85 16.63 8.80 -12.50
N ASP A 86 16.76 8.86 -13.83
CA ASP A 86 16.41 10.04 -14.64
C ASP A 86 14.92 10.37 -14.62
N PHE A 87 14.04 9.43 -14.21
CA PHE A 87 12.62 9.70 -14.01
C PHE A 87 12.38 10.75 -12.92
N ALA A 88 13.32 11.01 -12.05
CA ALA A 88 13.25 12.04 -11.01
C ALA A 88 12.82 13.41 -11.53
N ASP A 89 13.24 13.77 -12.76
CA ASP A 89 12.97 15.07 -13.36
C ASP A 89 11.71 15.11 -14.23
N ARG A 90 11.05 13.97 -14.46
CA ARG A 90 9.79 13.88 -15.23
C ARG A 90 8.60 14.33 -14.41
N PHE A 91 7.50 14.60 -15.11
CA PHE A 91 6.20 14.86 -14.52
C PHE A 91 5.29 13.63 -14.59
N PRO A 92 4.25 13.53 -13.74
CA PRO A 92 3.31 12.39 -13.75
C PRO A 92 2.73 12.05 -15.11
N HIS A 93 2.38 13.05 -15.91
CA HIS A 93 1.79 12.87 -17.24
C HIS A 93 2.75 12.30 -18.30
N GLU A 94 4.04 12.24 -18.00
CA GLU A 94 5.07 11.64 -18.87
C GLU A 94 5.30 10.14 -18.55
N LEU A 95 4.57 9.59 -17.56
CA LEU A 95 4.68 8.20 -17.11
C LEU A 95 3.45 7.39 -17.52
N SER A 96 3.64 6.09 -17.79
CA SER A 96 2.52 5.15 -17.86
C SER A 96 1.86 4.97 -16.49
N GLY A 97 0.63 4.42 -16.45
CA GLY A 97 -0.09 4.14 -15.21
C GLY A 97 0.72 3.29 -14.24
N GLY A 98 1.30 2.19 -14.71
CA GLY A 98 2.13 1.31 -13.90
C GLY A 98 3.44 1.97 -13.42
N GLN A 99 4.04 2.86 -14.22
CA GLN A 99 5.20 3.63 -13.79
C GLN A 99 4.82 4.64 -12.70
N LEU A 100 3.71 5.35 -12.86
CA LEU A 100 3.24 6.30 -11.84
C LEU A 100 2.83 5.58 -10.55
N GLN A 101 2.21 4.39 -10.66
CA GLN A 101 1.91 3.54 -9.50
C GLN A 101 3.19 3.17 -8.74
N ARG A 102 4.27 2.78 -9.43
CA ARG A 102 5.56 2.50 -8.81
C ARG A 102 6.15 3.73 -8.11
N VAL A 103 5.95 4.93 -8.65
CA VAL A 103 6.32 6.18 -7.98
C VAL A 103 5.53 6.38 -6.69
N CYS A 104 4.22 6.09 -6.67
CA CYS A 104 3.40 6.17 -5.46
C CYS A 104 3.86 5.15 -4.40
N ILE A 105 4.27 3.95 -4.82
CA ILE A 105 4.88 2.95 -3.94
C ILE A 105 6.22 3.46 -3.39
N ALA A 106 7.09 4.04 -4.24
CA ALA A 106 8.36 4.64 -3.82
C ALA A 106 8.15 5.74 -2.77
N ARG A 107 7.15 6.62 -2.97
CA ARG A 107 6.75 7.65 -1.99
C ARG A 107 6.34 7.03 -0.66
N ALA A 108 5.55 5.95 -0.69
CA ALA A 108 5.10 5.27 0.52
C ALA A 108 6.27 4.61 1.27
N VAL A 109 7.21 3.98 0.56
CA VAL A 109 8.41 3.37 1.14
C VAL A 109 9.41 4.41 1.65
N ALA A 110 9.45 5.61 1.05
CA ALA A 110 10.36 6.70 1.44
C ALA A 110 10.20 7.11 2.91
N CYS A 111 9.02 6.93 3.50
CA CYS A 111 8.79 7.16 4.93
C CYS A 111 9.45 6.11 5.83
N LYS A 112 10.00 5.01 5.29
CA LYS A 112 10.42 3.81 6.02
C LYS A 112 9.34 3.31 6.99
N PRO A 113 8.14 2.98 6.48
CA PRO A 113 7.04 2.47 7.32
C PRO A 113 7.33 1.03 7.75
N GLU A 114 6.60 0.56 8.77
CA GLU A 114 6.51 -0.86 9.13
C GLU A 114 5.30 -1.51 8.42
N ILE A 115 4.26 -0.71 8.15
CA ILE A 115 3.00 -1.16 7.56
C ILE A 115 2.68 -0.29 6.35
N ILE A 116 2.28 -0.90 5.23
CA ILE A 116 1.70 -0.18 4.09
C ILE A 116 0.26 -0.67 3.86
N LEU A 117 -0.67 0.27 3.86
CA LEU A 117 -2.05 0.04 3.47
C LEU A 117 -2.18 0.30 1.96
N PHE A 118 -2.66 -0.69 1.22
CA PHE A 118 -3.02 -0.58 -0.18
C PHE A 118 -4.54 -0.56 -0.30
N ASP A 119 -5.10 0.53 -0.80
CA ASP A 119 -6.54 0.70 -0.98
C ASP A 119 -6.86 0.60 -2.47
N GLU A 120 -7.26 -0.59 -2.93
CA GLU A 120 -7.49 -0.95 -4.34
C GLU A 120 -6.38 -0.49 -5.31
N ALA A 121 -5.15 -0.43 -4.81
CA ALA A 121 -4.05 0.29 -5.43
C ALA A 121 -3.59 -0.27 -6.80
N ILE A 122 -4.00 -1.47 -7.18
CA ILE A 122 -3.61 -2.10 -8.46
C ILE A 122 -4.79 -2.41 -9.38
N SER A 123 -6.04 -2.19 -8.92
CA SER A 123 -7.26 -2.59 -9.65
C SER A 123 -7.45 -1.87 -10.99
N SER A 124 -6.90 -0.67 -11.14
CA SER A 124 -7.01 0.17 -12.36
C SER A 124 -5.91 -0.10 -13.41
N LEU A 125 -4.99 -1.03 -13.14
CA LEU A 125 -3.90 -1.39 -14.05
C LEU A 125 -4.32 -2.54 -14.97
N ASP A 126 -3.74 -2.62 -16.16
CA ASP A 126 -3.90 -3.81 -17.01
C ASP A 126 -3.26 -5.06 -16.38
N ALA A 127 -3.73 -6.25 -16.77
CA ALA A 127 -3.35 -7.51 -16.13
C ALA A 127 -1.84 -7.77 -16.11
N HIS A 128 -1.12 -7.41 -17.20
CA HIS A 128 0.32 -7.59 -17.27
C HIS A 128 1.05 -6.67 -16.27
N THR A 129 0.65 -5.41 -16.22
CA THR A 129 1.20 -4.42 -15.29
C THR A 129 0.87 -4.76 -13.83
N GLN A 130 -0.35 -5.31 -13.56
CA GLN A 130 -0.72 -5.80 -12.22
C GLN A 130 0.27 -6.86 -11.72
N VAL A 131 0.58 -7.87 -12.55
CA VAL A 131 1.53 -8.92 -12.18
C VAL A 131 2.89 -8.32 -11.84
N GLN A 132 3.40 -7.43 -12.69
CA GLN A 132 4.69 -6.77 -12.44
C GLN A 132 4.72 -5.96 -11.15
N VAL A 133 3.61 -5.30 -10.79
CA VAL A 133 3.52 -4.55 -9.54
C VAL A 133 3.39 -5.50 -8.35
N MET A 134 2.66 -6.61 -8.47
CA MET A 134 2.57 -7.62 -7.42
C MET A 134 3.94 -8.27 -7.14
N ASP A 135 4.70 -8.61 -8.18
CA ASP A 135 6.08 -9.11 -8.02
C ASP A 135 6.96 -8.11 -7.26
N LEU A 136 6.90 -6.84 -7.65
CA LEU A 136 7.60 -5.77 -6.95
C LEU A 136 7.18 -5.67 -5.47
N LEU A 137 5.88 -5.72 -5.17
CA LEU A 137 5.39 -5.65 -3.80
C LEU A 137 5.87 -6.83 -2.97
N ARG A 138 5.90 -8.04 -3.53
CA ARG A 138 6.44 -9.24 -2.88
C ARG A 138 7.92 -9.07 -2.54
N GLU A 139 8.72 -8.63 -3.51
CA GLU A 139 10.14 -8.34 -3.29
C GLU A 139 10.36 -7.29 -2.20
N LEU A 140 9.59 -6.21 -2.22
CA LEU A 140 9.67 -5.14 -1.21
C LEU A 140 9.26 -5.63 0.19
N LYS A 141 8.21 -6.47 0.29
CA LYS A 141 7.77 -7.09 1.55
C LYS A 141 8.92 -7.85 2.18
N ASP A 142 9.55 -8.74 1.42
CA ASP A 142 10.63 -9.61 1.91
C ASP A 142 11.90 -8.80 2.24
N ARG A 143 12.30 -7.91 1.33
CA ARG A 143 13.56 -7.16 1.43
C ARG A 143 13.55 -6.10 2.53
N LEU A 144 12.39 -5.50 2.80
CA LEU A 144 12.25 -4.41 3.78
C LEU A 144 11.54 -4.83 5.06
N GLY A 145 11.08 -6.09 5.17
CA GLY A 145 10.36 -6.61 6.34
C GLY A 145 9.02 -5.91 6.55
N LEU A 146 8.29 -5.61 5.47
CA LEU A 146 7.04 -4.84 5.52
C LEU A 146 5.84 -5.74 5.84
N THR A 147 4.90 -5.20 6.59
CA THR A 147 3.54 -5.75 6.71
C THR A 147 2.61 -5.01 5.77
N TYR A 148 1.80 -5.76 5.01
CA TYR A 148 0.80 -5.20 4.12
C TYR A 148 -0.61 -5.38 4.66
N ILE A 149 -1.43 -4.34 4.53
CA ILE A 149 -2.88 -4.41 4.64
C ILE A 149 -3.41 -4.11 3.25
N PHE A 150 -4.02 -5.09 2.61
CA PHE A 150 -4.48 -4.99 1.22
C PHE A 150 -6.00 -4.97 1.18
N ILE A 151 -6.59 -3.88 0.71
CA ILE A 151 -8.02 -3.76 0.46
C ILE A 151 -8.23 -3.96 -1.04
N THR A 152 -8.95 -5.01 -1.42
CA THR A 152 -9.21 -5.33 -2.82
C THR A 152 -10.43 -6.24 -2.94
N HIS A 153 -11.02 -6.27 -4.12
CA HIS A 153 -12.03 -7.25 -4.53
C HIS A 153 -11.42 -8.34 -5.45
N ASP A 154 -10.13 -8.23 -5.78
CA ASP A 154 -9.41 -9.18 -6.64
C ASP A 154 -8.76 -10.29 -5.81
N LEU A 155 -9.32 -11.49 -5.90
CA LEU A 155 -8.82 -12.67 -5.19
C LEU A 155 -7.45 -13.14 -5.69
N THR A 156 -7.09 -12.85 -6.95
CA THR A 156 -5.75 -13.19 -7.48
C THR A 156 -4.67 -12.43 -6.71
N SER A 157 -4.88 -11.16 -6.46
CA SER A 157 -3.97 -10.34 -5.64
C SER A 157 -3.86 -10.85 -4.21
N ILE A 158 -4.98 -11.28 -3.61
CA ILE A 158 -5.02 -11.81 -2.24
C ILE A 158 -4.19 -13.09 -2.16
N THR A 159 -4.43 -14.05 -3.04
CA THR A 159 -3.72 -15.34 -3.04
C THR A 159 -2.23 -15.20 -3.35
N TYR A 160 -1.84 -14.14 -4.03
CA TYR A 160 -0.45 -13.90 -4.41
C TYR A 160 0.38 -13.16 -3.34
N LEU A 161 -0.24 -12.23 -2.59
CA LEU A 161 0.47 -11.29 -1.71
C LEU A 161 0.18 -11.47 -0.22
N CYS A 162 -0.99 -12.04 0.13
CA CYS A 162 -1.47 -12.06 1.50
C CYS A 162 -1.30 -13.43 2.16
N ASP A 163 -1.13 -13.44 3.46
CA ASP A 163 -1.06 -14.65 4.29
C ASP A 163 -2.45 -14.98 4.86
N ASP A 164 -3.23 -13.95 5.22
CA ASP A 164 -4.59 -14.06 5.77
C ASP A 164 -5.56 -13.22 4.96
N VAL A 165 -6.82 -13.65 4.91
CA VAL A 165 -7.93 -12.93 4.29
C VAL A 165 -9.05 -12.70 5.28
N LEU A 166 -9.60 -11.48 5.22
CA LEU A 166 -10.72 -11.04 6.03
C LEU A 166 -11.85 -10.58 5.10
N PHE A 167 -13.00 -11.25 5.14
CA PHE A 167 -14.15 -10.88 4.35
C PHE A 167 -14.99 -9.84 5.07
N LEU A 168 -15.27 -8.73 4.37
CA LEU A 168 -16.10 -7.64 4.88
C LEU A 168 -17.35 -7.51 4.02
N TYR A 169 -18.53 -7.74 4.60
CA TYR A 169 -19.80 -7.61 3.92
C TYR A 169 -20.80 -6.81 4.77
N GLN A 170 -21.46 -5.82 4.16
CA GLN A 170 -22.40 -4.92 4.82
C GLN A 170 -21.91 -4.33 6.16
N GLY A 171 -20.62 -3.94 6.19
CA GLY A 171 -19.99 -3.33 7.36
C GLY A 171 -19.64 -4.29 8.49
N ARG A 172 -19.70 -5.61 8.26
CA ARG A 172 -19.35 -6.65 9.22
C ARG A 172 -18.26 -7.56 8.67
N VAL A 173 -17.33 -7.94 9.54
CA VAL A 173 -16.41 -9.02 9.24
C VAL A 173 -17.20 -10.32 9.32
N THR A 174 -17.33 -11.00 8.20
CA THR A 174 -18.10 -12.26 8.10
C THR A 174 -17.23 -13.48 8.32
N GLU A 175 -15.97 -13.42 7.89
CA GLU A 175 -15.01 -14.50 8.09
C GLU A 175 -13.57 -13.96 8.09
N ASN A 176 -12.69 -14.65 8.79
CA ASN A 176 -11.25 -14.46 8.79
C ASN A 176 -10.56 -15.82 8.76
N LEU A 177 -9.70 -16.07 7.78
CA LEU A 177 -9.00 -17.34 7.61
C LEU A 177 -7.66 -17.16 6.86
N PRO A 178 -6.72 -18.11 7.02
CA PRO A 178 -5.51 -18.15 6.19
C PRO A 178 -5.88 -18.28 4.71
N VAL A 179 -5.14 -17.59 3.84
CA VAL A 179 -5.37 -17.62 2.39
C VAL A 179 -5.31 -19.04 1.81
N GLU A 180 -4.44 -19.89 2.33
CA GLU A 180 -4.33 -21.30 1.94
C GLU A 180 -5.64 -22.07 2.11
N ARG A 181 -6.52 -21.61 3.00
CA ARG A 181 -7.81 -22.22 3.33
C ARG A 181 -8.99 -21.44 2.76
N ILE A 182 -8.76 -20.53 1.84
CA ILE A 182 -9.82 -19.67 1.27
C ILE A 182 -10.94 -20.47 0.60
N SER A 183 -10.61 -21.64 0.02
CA SER A 183 -11.59 -22.56 -0.58
C SER A 183 -12.50 -23.25 0.44
N GLU A 184 -12.13 -23.24 1.72
CA GLU A 184 -12.91 -23.85 2.82
C GLU A 184 -13.90 -22.85 3.44
N THR A 185 -14.03 -21.64 2.89
CA THR A 185 -14.90 -20.59 3.43
C THR A 185 -16.33 -21.08 3.60
N LYS A 186 -16.93 -20.72 4.73
CA LYS A 186 -18.35 -21.01 5.06
C LYS A 186 -19.26 -19.82 4.79
N ASP A 187 -18.66 -18.65 4.62
CA ASP A 187 -19.41 -17.42 4.33
C ASP A 187 -20.02 -17.46 2.92
N GLU A 188 -21.31 -17.16 2.82
CA GLU A 188 -22.05 -17.20 1.56
C GLU A 188 -21.55 -16.16 0.55
N TYR A 189 -21.20 -14.96 1.05
CA TYR A 189 -20.66 -13.89 0.19
C TYR A 189 -19.27 -14.26 -0.34
N ALA A 190 -18.39 -14.76 0.53
CA ALA A 190 -17.05 -15.21 0.13
C ALA A 190 -17.13 -16.35 -0.91
N ARG A 191 -18.04 -17.33 -0.73
CA ARG A 191 -18.25 -18.40 -1.72
C ARG A 191 -18.70 -17.86 -3.08
N LYS A 192 -19.67 -16.94 -3.11
CA LYS A 192 -20.10 -16.31 -4.35
C LYS A 192 -18.98 -15.55 -5.05
N LEU A 193 -18.10 -14.90 -4.27
CA LEU A 193 -16.94 -14.21 -4.82
C LEU A 193 -15.94 -15.20 -5.44
N LEU A 194 -15.66 -16.31 -4.77
CA LEU A 194 -14.80 -17.39 -5.29
C LEU A 194 -15.38 -18.03 -6.56
N GLU A 195 -16.66 -18.35 -6.56
CA GLU A 195 -17.36 -18.94 -7.70
C GLU A 195 -17.34 -18.03 -8.94
N SER A 196 -17.36 -16.70 -8.74
CA SER A 196 -17.30 -15.74 -9.85
C SER A 196 -15.98 -15.73 -10.62
N ILE A 197 -14.91 -16.27 -10.03
CA ILE A 197 -13.57 -16.33 -10.64
C ILE A 197 -13.31 -17.66 -11.36
N VAL A 198 -13.92 -18.75 -10.87
CA VAL A 198 -13.72 -20.11 -11.43
C VAL A 198 -14.48 -20.32 -12.75
N VAL A 199 -15.28 -19.38 -13.22
CA VAL A 199 -16.15 -19.52 -14.41
C VAL A 199 -15.44 -19.20 -15.74
N PHE A 200 -14.11 -19.04 -15.76
CA PHE A 200 -13.34 -18.81 -17.00
C PHE A 200 -12.30 -19.93 -17.25
N ASP A 201 -12.78 -21.17 -17.31
CA ASP A 201 -12.10 -22.28 -17.99
C ASP A 201 -12.74 -22.57 -19.34
#